data_626f89cc4ae9280c93118e10de70fcf2
#
_entry.id   626f89cc4ae9280c93118e10de70fcf2
#
_cell.length_a   1.000
_cell.length_b   1.000
_cell.length_c   1.000
_cell.angle_alpha   90.00
_cell.angle_beta   90.00
_cell.angle_gamma   90.00
#
_symmetry.space_group_name_H-M   'P 1'
#
loop_
_entity.id
_entity.type
_entity.pdbx_description
1 polymer ?
#
loop_
_entity_poly.entity_id
_entity_poly.type
_entity_poly.pdbx_seq_one_letter_code
_entity_poly.pdbx_strand_id
1 'polypeptide(L)'
;MDATKHTPLTLAEACRLIARFLKPEAGFVRTAAIYGIAVALLGLAVPVSVQLLINSVANTAMPAPLFVLSGLLLGLLLAAALLSAARIYILALFERRVFARTVADISLRALHARNPHFEEAHRGDLFNRFFDLMTVQKAVPHLLVGGFAILLQSGIGLVLTSFYHPFFLAFNLVVAAALMGIALLWAGPAVRSGAVLSHAKHETARWLESLGGSNGFYRHGARLTTALARSEAMTSAYARAHRRHFRHTFAQTVGFLLVYAIASAGLLAMGGWLILRGQLSLGQLVAAELVLSSAFYGVSQLGSHARTFYDLVAALHELSLFEGIEQAEGDGWNGPGPTNGNLRLRDVEHDGLRFDFTVESGEILAVAADDGVERALADLIQRRVRPVRGWVMVGGADIAAFGPEGLRSEILVMDRPTLAETTIREYLSGGDESCPARMHECLERVGLAERIRRLPSGLHTPLSKSGSPLSTGEVVALKLAAALLRPPKLVVLPTLLDLLPPDRVAAALAGFREAGTTVLHVSRRPPLPAHDDQIRLGTHGYGRAAGREEPLDKAMPREKPHAVAA
;
A
#
# COMPACT_ATOMS: atom_id res chain seq x y z
N MET A 1 20.26 1.86 -9.03
CA MET A 1 19.25 1.22 -9.91
C MET A 1 19.26 -0.26 -9.57
N ASP A 2 18.80 -0.57 -8.35
CA ASP A 2 18.68 -1.95 -7.90
C ASP A 2 17.30 -2.46 -8.34
N ALA A 3 17.33 -3.27 -9.40
CA ALA A 3 16.20 -4.09 -9.76
C ALA A 3 15.98 -5.04 -8.57
N THR A 4 15.02 -4.71 -7.69
CA THR A 4 14.46 -5.69 -6.78
C THR A 4 14.14 -6.91 -7.63
N LYS A 5 14.92 -7.97 -7.46
CA LYS A 5 14.73 -9.26 -8.11
C LYS A 5 13.33 -9.71 -7.76
N HIS A 6 12.37 -9.43 -8.66
CA HIS A 6 11.05 -10.01 -8.56
C HIS A 6 11.24 -11.52 -8.71
N THR A 7 11.36 -12.22 -7.60
CA THR A 7 11.28 -13.68 -7.59
C THR A 7 9.98 -14.04 -8.28
N PRO A 8 10.02 -14.85 -9.34
CA PRO A 8 8.82 -15.18 -10.11
C PRO A 8 7.83 -15.87 -9.18
N LEU A 9 6.66 -15.25 -8.98
CA LEU A 9 5.61 -15.74 -8.11
C LEU A 9 5.23 -17.17 -8.52
N THR A 10 5.40 -18.12 -7.61
CA THR A 10 4.99 -19.50 -7.81
C THR A 10 3.52 -19.68 -7.42
N LEU A 11 2.84 -20.70 -7.94
CA LEU A 11 1.45 -21.00 -7.57
C LEU A 11 1.33 -21.27 -6.06
N ALA A 12 2.32 -21.92 -5.45
CA ALA A 12 2.33 -22.20 -4.01
C ALA A 12 2.46 -20.91 -3.17
N GLU A 13 3.24 -19.94 -3.62
CA GLU A 13 3.34 -18.61 -2.99
C GLU A 13 2.04 -17.83 -3.16
N ALA A 14 1.40 -17.88 -4.32
CA ALA A 14 0.10 -17.29 -4.55
C ALA A 14 -0.96 -17.83 -3.58
N CYS A 15 -1.04 -19.14 -3.40
CA CYS A 15 -1.96 -19.76 -2.45
C CYS A 15 -1.64 -19.35 -1.00
N ARG A 16 -0.36 -19.27 -0.62
CA ARG A 16 0.05 -18.80 0.72
C ARG A 16 -0.33 -17.34 0.95
N LEU A 17 -0.17 -16.49 -0.05
CA LEU A 17 -0.53 -15.08 0.01
C LEU A 17 -2.04 -14.90 0.23
N ILE A 18 -2.86 -15.62 -0.55
CA ILE A 18 -4.32 -15.63 -0.37
C ILE A 18 -4.70 -16.14 1.04
N ALA A 19 -4.11 -17.25 1.48
CA ALA A 19 -4.41 -17.82 2.80
C ALA A 19 -4.03 -16.85 3.93
N ARG A 20 -2.89 -16.15 3.84
CA ARG A 20 -2.46 -15.14 4.81
C ARG A 20 -3.43 -13.97 4.86
N PHE A 21 -3.83 -13.45 3.70
CA PHE A 21 -4.75 -12.32 3.60
C PHE A 21 -6.14 -12.64 4.14
N LEU A 22 -6.66 -13.85 3.86
CA LEU A 22 -7.99 -14.30 4.27
C LEU A 22 -8.03 -14.84 5.71
N LYS A 23 -6.90 -15.19 6.32
CA LYS A 23 -6.85 -15.77 7.68
C LYS A 23 -7.62 -14.96 8.73
N PRO A 24 -7.50 -13.62 8.81
CA PRO A 24 -8.27 -12.82 9.78
C PRO A 24 -9.78 -12.83 9.51
N GLU A 25 -10.18 -13.10 8.27
CA GLU A 25 -11.57 -13.12 7.81
C GLU A 25 -12.11 -14.55 7.61
N ALA A 26 -11.42 -15.57 8.13
CA ALA A 26 -11.76 -16.97 7.95
C ALA A 26 -13.20 -17.31 8.38
N GLY A 27 -13.76 -16.58 9.36
CA GLY A 27 -15.15 -16.73 9.80
C GLY A 27 -16.15 -16.46 8.66
N PHE A 28 -15.98 -15.35 7.95
CA PHE A 28 -16.84 -14.97 6.82
C PHE A 28 -16.70 -15.95 5.64
N VAL A 29 -15.45 -16.30 5.30
CA VAL A 29 -15.16 -17.26 4.22
C VAL A 29 -15.77 -18.61 4.51
N ARG A 30 -15.62 -19.13 5.74
CA ARG A 30 -16.19 -20.42 6.16
C ARG A 30 -17.70 -20.40 6.12
N THR A 31 -18.36 -19.36 6.62
CA THR A 31 -19.82 -19.24 6.58
C THR A 31 -20.33 -19.15 5.15
N ALA A 32 -19.68 -18.36 4.29
CA ALA A 32 -20.02 -18.28 2.87
C ALA A 32 -19.84 -19.63 2.15
N ALA A 33 -18.81 -20.40 2.51
CA ALA A 33 -18.58 -21.74 1.97
C ALA A 33 -19.67 -22.72 2.42
N ILE A 34 -20.07 -22.72 3.71
CA ILE A 34 -21.16 -23.57 4.23
C ILE A 34 -22.47 -23.27 3.49
N TYR A 35 -22.80 -21.98 3.31
CA TYR A 35 -24.00 -21.60 2.55
C TYR A 35 -23.88 -22.02 1.07
N GLY A 36 -22.66 -21.89 0.49
CA GLY A 36 -22.38 -22.36 -0.87
C GLY A 36 -22.62 -23.86 -1.05
N ILE A 37 -22.17 -24.66 -0.08
CA ILE A 37 -22.41 -26.14 -0.06
C ILE A 37 -23.91 -26.42 0.02
N ALA A 38 -24.62 -25.78 0.93
CA ALA A 38 -26.06 -25.96 1.08
C ALA A 38 -26.83 -25.60 -0.20
N VAL A 39 -26.49 -24.45 -0.83
CA VAL A 39 -27.08 -24.01 -2.10
C VAL A 39 -26.78 -25.01 -3.23
N ALA A 40 -25.53 -25.50 -3.33
CA ALA A 40 -25.16 -26.48 -4.36
C ALA A 40 -25.93 -27.81 -4.20
N LEU A 41 -26.11 -28.29 -2.98
CA LEU A 41 -26.92 -29.49 -2.70
C LEU A 41 -28.40 -29.28 -3.04
N LEU A 42 -28.97 -28.13 -2.65
CA LEU A 42 -30.34 -27.77 -2.99
C LEU A 42 -30.54 -27.61 -4.50
N GLY A 43 -29.52 -27.22 -5.24
CA GLY A 43 -29.54 -27.12 -6.69
C GLY A 43 -29.78 -28.45 -7.41
N LEU A 44 -29.48 -29.59 -6.75
CA LEU A 44 -29.80 -30.91 -7.28
C LEU A 44 -31.30 -31.27 -7.18
N ALA A 45 -32.07 -30.48 -6.46
CA ALA A 45 -33.50 -30.72 -6.33
C ALA A 45 -34.22 -30.72 -7.69
N VAL A 46 -33.80 -29.87 -8.63
CA VAL A 46 -34.40 -29.80 -9.97
C VAL A 46 -34.21 -31.10 -10.75
N PRO A 47 -32.98 -31.59 -11.02
CA PRO A 47 -32.81 -32.83 -11.79
C PRO A 47 -33.38 -34.04 -11.11
N VAL A 48 -33.32 -34.15 -9.76
CA VAL A 48 -33.91 -35.26 -9.01
C VAL A 48 -35.44 -35.20 -9.08
N SER A 49 -36.05 -34.05 -8.94
CA SER A 49 -37.52 -33.90 -9.07
C SER A 49 -38.01 -34.25 -10.48
N VAL A 50 -37.27 -33.84 -11.52
CA VAL A 50 -37.59 -34.19 -12.90
C VAL A 50 -37.47 -35.69 -13.15
N GLN A 51 -36.42 -36.34 -12.63
CA GLN A 51 -36.27 -37.80 -12.71
C GLN A 51 -37.46 -38.54 -12.04
N LEU A 52 -37.81 -38.11 -10.83
CA LEU A 52 -38.93 -38.71 -10.09
C LEU A 52 -40.25 -38.48 -10.81
N LEU A 53 -40.47 -37.29 -11.36
CA LEU A 53 -41.67 -36.95 -12.12
C LEU A 53 -41.80 -37.82 -13.37
N ILE A 54 -40.76 -37.94 -14.19
CA ILE A 54 -40.77 -38.77 -15.40
C ILE A 54 -41.09 -40.23 -15.05
N ASN A 55 -40.39 -40.77 -14.05
CA ASN A 55 -40.60 -42.16 -13.61
C ASN A 55 -42.02 -42.35 -13.06
N SER A 56 -42.55 -41.41 -12.30
CA SER A 56 -43.91 -41.50 -11.72
C SER A 56 -44.98 -41.38 -12.81
N VAL A 57 -44.88 -40.43 -13.70
CA VAL A 57 -45.85 -40.23 -14.80
C VAL A 57 -45.83 -41.42 -15.77
N ALA A 58 -44.65 -41.96 -16.08
CA ALA A 58 -44.51 -43.13 -16.97
C ALA A 58 -45.14 -44.40 -16.37
N ASN A 59 -45.15 -44.55 -15.02
CA ASN A 59 -45.61 -45.76 -14.36
C ASN A 59 -47.06 -45.69 -13.83
N THR A 60 -47.56 -44.50 -13.43
CA THR A 60 -48.86 -44.43 -12.68
C THR A 60 -49.88 -43.52 -13.33
N ALA A 61 -49.54 -42.58 -14.20
CA ALA A 61 -50.40 -41.58 -14.86
C ALA A 61 -51.33 -40.81 -13.87
N MET A 62 -50.96 -40.72 -12.57
CA MET A 62 -51.74 -40.03 -11.53
C MET A 62 -51.30 -38.56 -11.38
N PRO A 63 -52.25 -37.58 -11.16
CA PRO A 63 -51.90 -36.17 -10.99
C PRO A 63 -51.33 -35.84 -9.60
N ALA A 64 -51.60 -36.63 -8.57
CA ALA A 64 -51.17 -36.37 -7.19
C ALA A 64 -49.63 -36.20 -7.03
N PRO A 65 -48.77 -37.07 -7.60
CA PRO A 65 -47.31 -36.88 -7.53
C PRO A 65 -46.82 -35.58 -8.14
N LEU A 66 -47.49 -35.06 -9.17
CA LEU A 66 -47.15 -33.79 -9.80
C LEU A 66 -47.21 -32.61 -8.82
N PHE A 67 -48.35 -32.46 -8.11
CA PHE A 67 -48.55 -31.38 -7.15
C PHE A 67 -47.60 -31.47 -5.95
N VAL A 68 -47.39 -32.70 -5.43
CA VAL A 68 -46.48 -32.92 -4.30
C VAL A 68 -45.04 -32.61 -4.68
N LEU A 69 -44.53 -33.08 -5.82
CA LEU A 69 -43.16 -32.82 -6.29
C LEU A 69 -42.96 -31.35 -6.62
N SER A 70 -43.96 -30.70 -7.25
CA SER A 70 -43.87 -29.26 -7.56
C SER A 70 -43.86 -28.41 -6.30
N GLY A 71 -44.67 -28.73 -5.29
CA GLY A 71 -44.67 -28.03 -4.00
C GLY A 71 -43.36 -28.20 -3.22
N LEU A 72 -42.83 -29.45 -3.18
CA LEU A 72 -41.54 -29.72 -2.56
C LEU A 72 -40.42 -29.00 -3.26
N LEU A 73 -40.38 -29.04 -4.61
CA LEU A 73 -39.38 -28.36 -5.40
C LEU A 73 -39.41 -26.85 -5.15
N LEU A 74 -40.62 -26.24 -5.12
CA LEU A 74 -40.77 -24.82 -4.79
C LEU A 74 -40.18 -24.48 -3.42
N GLY A 75 -40.47 -25.28 -2.39
CA GLY A 75 -39.95 -25.10 -1.05
C GLY A 75 -38.41 -25.17 -0.99
N LEU A 76 -37.80 -26.15 -1.68
CA LEU A 76 -36.35 -26.30 -1.75
C LEU A 76 -35.67 -25.15 -2.50
N LEU A 77 -36.28 -24.68 -3.60
CA LEU A 77 -35.75 -23.54 -4.36
C LEU A 77 -35.88 -22.22 -3.58
N LEU A 78 -36.97 -22.01 -2.83
CA LEU A 78 -37.12 -20.87 -1.93
C LEU A 78 -36.06 -20.89 -0.83
N ALA A 79 -35.78 -22.04 -0.23
CA ALA A 79 -34.71 -22.19 0.75
C ALA A 79 -33.34 -21.89 0.12
N ALA A 80 -33.07 -22.38 -1.09
CA ALA A 80 -31.84 -22.08 -1.82
C ALA A 80 -31.68 -20.58 -2.13
N ALA A 81 -32.78 -19.93 -2.51
CA ALA A 81 -32.80 -18.49 -2.75
C ALA A 81 -32.51 -17.68 -1.48
N LEU A 82 -33.10 -18.04 -0.34
CA LEU A 82 -32.87 -17.39 0.94
C LEU A 82 -31.41 -17.56 1.41
N LEU A 83 -30.86 -18.78 1.29
CA LEU A 83 -29.45 -19.04 1.62
C LEU A 83 -28.50 -18.27 0.68
N SER A 84 -28.83 -18.15 -0.60
CA SER A 84 -28.06 -17.35 -1.56
C SER A 84 -28.08 -15.87 -1.19
N ALA A 85 -29.23 -15.34 -0.81
CA ALA A 85 -29.37 -13.95 -0.34
C ALA A 85 -28.54 -13.72 0.94
N ALA A 86 -28.62 -14.62 1.91
CA ALA A 86 -27.83 -14.55 3.13
C ALA A 86 -26.32 -14.60 2.85
N ARG A 87 -25.88 -15.44 1.92
CA ARG A 87 -24.49 -15.52 1.47
C ARG A 87 -24.01 -14.20 0.86
N ILE A 88 -24.80 -13.59 -0.03
CA ILE A 88 -24.47 -12.29 -0.64
C ILE A 88 -24.35 -11.22 0.45
N TYR A 89 -25.25 -11.20 1.42
CA TYR A 89 -25.20 -10.25 2.54
C TYR A 89 -23.92 -10.38 3.38
N ILE A 90 -23.54 -11.63 3.72
CA ILE A 90 -22.30 -11.91 4.47
C ILE A 90 -21.06 -11.43 3.69
N LEU A 91 -21.04 -11.63 2.38
CA LEU A 91 -19.92 -11.18 1.55
C LEU A 91 -19.84 -9.65 1.44
N ALA A 92 -20.99 -8.96 1.45
CA ALA A 92 -20.99 -7.50 1.52
C ALA A 92 -20.44 -6.97 2.86
N LEU A 93 -20.68 -7.68 3.97
CA LEU A 93 -20.04 -7.38 5.26
C LEU A 93 -18.53 -7.65 5.22
N PHE A 94 -18.09 -8.74 4.60
CA PHE A 94 -16.69 -9.05 4.36
C PHE A 94 -15.99 -7.94 3.59
N GLU A 95 -16.57 -7.44 2.48
CA GLU A 95 -15.99 -6.36 1.68
C GLU A 95 -15.73 -5.09 2.52
N ARG A 96 -16.72 -4.67 3.32
CA ARG A 96 -16.59 -3.49 4.20
C ARG A 96 -15.50 -3.68 5.25
N ARG A 97 -15.46 -4.85 5.86
CA ARG A 97 -14.49 -5.16 6.92
C ARG A 97 -13.06 -5.23 6.37
N VAL A 98 -12.87 -5.88 5.23
CA VAL A 98 -11.56 -5.96 4.56
C VAL A 98 -11.06 -4.57 4.20
N PHE A 99 -11.93 -3.70 3.68
CA PHE A 99 -11.57 -2.32 3.39
C PHE A 99 -11.09 -1.58 4.65
N ALA A 100 -11.92 -1.56 5.69
CA ALA A 100 -11.60 -0.85 6.93
C ALA A 100 -10.30 -1.36 7.58
N ARG A 101 -10.11 -2.69 7.63
CA ARG A 101 -8.89 -3.31 8.16
C ARG A 101 -7.66 -2.92 7.34
N THR A 102 -7.74 -3.00 6.01
CA THR A 102 -6.59 -2.72 5.15
C THR A 102 -6.21 -1.24 5.22
N VAL A 103 -7.19 -0.33 5.26
CA VAL A 103 -6.95 1.10 5.47
C VAL A 103 -6.25 1.34 6.81
N ALA A 104 -6.75 0.72 7.89
CA ALA A 104 -6.16 0.86 9.22
C ALA A 104 -4.72 0.32 9.26
N ASP A 105 -4.47 -0.87 8.70
CA ASP A 105 -3.12 -1.48 8.66
C ASP A 105 -2.13 -0.62 7.86
N ILE A 106 -2.51 -0.16 6.66
CA ILE A 106 -1.68 0.72 5.84
C ILE A 106 -1.43 2.05 6.55
N SER A 107 -2.46 2.65 7.18
CA SER A 107 -2.32 3.91 7.91
C SER A 107 -1.35 3.77 9.09
N LEU A 108 -1.48 2.71 9.89
CA LEU A 108 -0.56 2.45 11.00
C LEU A 108 0.86 2.23 10.52
N ARG A 109 1.05 1.44 9.45
CA ARG A 109 2.38 1.21 8.85
C ARG A 109 2.99 2.49 8.29
N ALA A 110 2.18 3.36 7.67
CA ALA A 110 2.65 4.63 7.15
C ALA A 110 3.06 5.61 8.27
N LEU A 111 2.28 5.66 9.37
CA LEU A 111 2.56 6.52 10.53
C LEU A 111 3.82 6.09 11.29
N HIS A 112 4.05 4.77 11.41
CA HIS A 112 5.22 4.21 12.10
C HIS A 112 6.38 3.90 11.16
N ALA A 113 6.28 4.27 9.88
CA ALA A 113 7.37 4.05 8.93
C ALA A 113 8.64 4.77 9.37
N ARG A 114 9.79 4.11 9.18
CA ARG A 114 11.09 4.74 9.37
C ARG A 114 11.24 5.88 8.37
N ASN A 115 11.45 7.09 8.87
CA ASN A 115 11.70 8.24 8.03
C ASN A 115 13.16 8.19 7.52
N PRO A 116 13.46 8.35 6.23
CA PRO A 116 12.63 8.85 5.12
C PRO A 116 12.08 7.78 4.16
N HIS A 117 11.42 6.73 4.65
CA HIS A 117 10.97 5.59 3.83
C HIS A 117 10.27 5.99 2.51
N PHE A 118 9.35 6.97 2.55
CA PHE A 118 8.59 7.40 1.37
C PHE A 118 9.30 8.42 0.49
N GLU A 119 10.44 8.92 0.91
CA GLU A 119 11.22 9.95 0.21
C GLU A 119 12.35 9.36 -0.63
N GLU A 120 12.82 8.17 -0.25
CA GLU A 120 13.80 7.43 -1.03
C GLU A 120 13.16 6.90 -2.32
N ALA A 121 13.89 7.06 -3.40
CA ALA A 121 13.65 6.57 -4.75
C ALA A 121 12.28 5.87 -4.99
N HIS A 122 11.22 6.66 -5.23
CA HIS A 122 9.92 6.18 -5.74
C HIS A 122 9.02 5.39 -4.76
N ARG A 123 9.28 5.40 -3.46
CA ARG A 123 8.44 4.70 -2.48
C ARG A 123 7.10 5.42 -2.21
N GLY A 124 6.98 6.70 -2.57
CA GLY A 124 5.70 7.44 -2.53
C GLY A 124 4.61 6.84 -3.42
N ASP A 125 5.01 6.18 -4.52
CA ASP A 125 4.09 5.53 -5.48
C ASP A 125 3.40 4.28 -4.89
N LEU A 126 3.84 3.82 -3.71
CA LEU A 126 3.27 2.64 -3.06
C LEU A 126 1.75 2.81 -2.82
N PHE A 127 1.32 4.03 -2.48
CA PHE A 127 -0.09 4.29 -2.19
C PHE A 127 -1.02 4.10 -3.41
N ASN A 128 -0.53 4.24 -4.64
CA ASN A 128 -1.32 3.94 -5.84
C ASN A 128 -1.71 2.45 -5.91
N ARG A 129 -0.95 1.56 -5.25
CA ARG A 129 -1.25 0.13 -5.18
C ARG A 129 -2.40 -0.20 -4.24
N PHE A 130 -2.79 0.74 -3.35
CA PHE A 130 -3.97 0.60 -2.51
C PHE A 130 -5.24 0.33 -3.33
N PHE A 131 -5.36 0.89 -4.54
CA PHE A 131 -6.51 0.67 -5.40
C PHE A 131 -6.67 -0.78 -5.88
N ASP A 132 -5.64 -1.61 -5.78
CA ASP A 132 -5.75 -3.05 -6.02
C ASP A 132 -6.62 -3.75 -4.97
N LEU A 133 -6.86 -3.13 -3.81
CA LEU A 133 -7.85 -3.59 -2.83
C LEU A 133 -9.25 -3.72 -3.44
N MET A 134 -9.64 -2.82 -4.36
CA MET A 134 -10.92 -2.90 -5.07
C MET A 134 -11.03 -4.17 -5.92
N THR A 135 -9.90 -4.63 -6.50
CA THR A 135 -9.85 -5.91 -7.21
C THR A 135 -10.04 -7.07 -6.24
N VAL A 136 -9.37 -7.04 -5.09
CA VAL A 136 -9.51 -8.08 -4.05
C VAL A 136 -10.94 -8.17 -3.54
N GLN A 137 -11.57 -7.03 -3.22
CA GLN A 137 -12.95 -6.96 -2.74
C GLN A 137 -13.94 -7.58 -3.72
N LYS A 138 -13.77 -7.40 -5.02
CA LYS A 138 -14.63 -7.98 -6.05
C LYS A 138 -14.29 -9.43 -6.36
N ALA A 139 -13.00 -9.78 -6.39
CA ALA A 139 -12.54 -11.09 -6.80
C ALA A 139 -12.88 -12.17 -5.76
N VAL A 140 -12.72 -11.90 -4.47
CA VAL A 140 -13.00 -12.89 -3.41
C VAL A 140 -14.47 -13.30 -3.39
N PRO A 141 -15.47 -12.39 -3.35
CA PRO A 141 -16.87 -12.76 -3.48
C PRO A 141 -17.19 -13.48 -4.79
N HIS A 142 -16.65 -13.00 -5.91
CA HIS A 142 -16.90 -13.63 -7.21
C HIS A 142 -16.41 -15.08 -7.27
N LEU A 143 -15.22 -15.35 -6.70
CA LEU A 143 -14.68 -16.70 -6.62
C LEU A 143 -15.44 -17.58 -5.62
N LEU A 144 -15.87 -17.05 -4.48
CA LEU A 144 -16.64 -17.80 -3.48
C LEU A 144 -18.08 -18.07 -3.93
N VAL A 145 -18.75 -17.09 -4.56
CA VAL A 145 -20.14 -17.23 -5.01
C VAL A 145 -20.23 -18.02 -6.30
N GLY A 146 -19.41 -17.64 -7.30
CA GLY A 146 -19.41 -18.26 -8.63
C GLY A 146 -18.48 -19.46 -8.71
N GLY A 147 -17.18 -19.24 -8.56
CA GLY A 147 -16.18 -20.28 -8.79
C GLY A 147 -16.32 -21.49 -7.88
N PHE A 148 -16.43 -21.28 -6.56
CA PHE A 148 -16.59 -22.36 -5.60
C PHE A 148 -17.92 -23.10 -5.76
N ALA A 149 -19.02 -22.38 -6.01
CA ALA A 149 -20.33 -23.00 -6.24
C ALA A 149 -20.33 -23.87 -7.50
N ILE A 150 -19.71 -23.40 -8.60
CA ILE A 150 -19.57 -24.18 -9.84
C ILE A 150 -18.73 -25.45 -9.59
N LEU A 151 -17.59 -25.33 -8.92
CA LEU A 151 -16.75 -26.48 -8.59
C LEU A 151 -17.49 -27.51 -7.74
N LEU A 152 -18.24 -27.05 -6.72
CA LEU A 152 -19.03 -27.92 -5.88
C LEU A 152 -20.18 -28.61 -6.65
N GLN A 153 -20.96 -27.81 -7.38
CA GLN A 153 -22.10 -28.34 -8.13
C GLN A 153 -21.64 -29.32 -9.21
N SER A 154 -20.56 -29.00 -9.92
CA SER A 154 -19.96 -29.89 -10.91
C SER A 154 -19.40 -31.15 -10.25
N GLY A 155 -18.69 -31.03 -9.12
CA GLY A 155 -18.15 -32.17 -8.39
C GLY A 155 -19.23 -33.09 -7.88
N ILE A 156 -20.28 -32.57 -7.24
CA ILE A 156 -21.41 -33.35 -6.76
C ILE A 156 -22.16 -34.00 -7.94
N GLY A 157 -22.35 -33.26 -9.04
CA GLY A 157 -22.99 -33.76 -10.24
C GLY A 157 -22.22 -34.92 -10.89
N LEU A 158 -20.91 -34.80 -11.01
CA LEU A 158 -20.02 -35.85 -11.53
C LEU A 158 -20.07 -37.10 -10.60
N VAL A 159 -20.04 -36.92 -9.28
CA VAL A 159 -20.13 -38.02 -8.32
C VAL A 159 -21.51 -38.71 -8.43
N LEU A 160 -22.61 -37.95 -8.41
CA LEU A 160 -23.96 -38.49 -8.47
C LEU A 160 -24.17 -39.32 -9.74
N THR A 161 -23.79 -38.80 -10.89
CA THR A 161 -23.95 -39.49 -12.19
C THR A 161 -23.06 -40.71 -12.32
N SER A 162 -21.92 -40.76 -11.63
CA SER A 162 -21.03 -41.93 -11.59
C SER A 162 -21.67 -43.15 -10.95
N PHE A 163 -22.70 -42.97 -10.11
CA PHE A 163 -23.46 -44.08 -9.52
C PHE A 163 -24.51 -44.69 -10.49
N TYR A 164 -24.83 -44.02 -11.60
CA TYR A 164 -25.81 -44.55 -12.55
C TYR A 164 -25.23 -45.67 -13.40
N HIS A 165 -23.98 -45.59 -13.82
CA HIS A 165 -23.32 -46.60 -14.62
C HIS A 165 -21.79 -46.51 -14.59
N PRO A 166 -21.01 -47.63 -14.61
CA PRO A 166 -19.53 -47.58 -14.60
C PRO A 166 -18.90 -46.78 -15.76
N PHE A 167 -19.52 -46.72 -16.92
CA PHE A 167 -19.05 -45.91 -18.04
C PHE A 167 -19.15 -44.42 -17.72
N PHE A 168 -20.13 -43.94 -16.99
CA PHE A 168 -20.18 -42.55 -16.53
C PHE A 168 -19.07 -42.25 -15.53
N LEU A 169 -18.71 -43.17 -14.65
CA LEU A 169 -17.57 -43.00 -13.74
C LEU A 169 -16.27 -42.82 -14.53
N ALA A 170 -15.98 -43.72 -15.50
CA ALA A 170 -14.79 -43.62 -16.32
C ALA A 170 -14.74 -42.29 -17.12
N PHE A 171 -15.86 -41.93 -17.73
CA PHE A 171 -16.02 -40.68 -18.47
C PHE A 171 -15.79 -39.45 -17.58
N ASN A 172 -16.41 -39.40 -16.41
CA ASN A 172 -16.27 -38.30 -15.45
C ASN A 172 -14.81 -38.14 -14.94
N LEU A 173 -14.09 -39.26 -14.73
CA LEU A 173 -12.69 -39.28 -14.37
C LEU A 173 -11.82 -38.67 -15.49
N VAL A 174 -12.08 -39.02 -16.75
CA VAL A 174 -11.36 -38.48 -17.90
C VAL A 174 -11.60 -36.95 -18.03
N VAL A 175 -12.85 -36.52 -17.87
CA VAL A 175 -13.21 -35.09 -17.90
C VAL A 175 -12.51 -34.35 -16.75
N ALA A 176 -12.57 -34.86 -15.54
CA ALA A 176 -11.92 -34.24 -14.38
C ALA A 176 -10.38 -34.17 -14.56
N ALA A 177 -9.76 -35.24 -15.07
CA ALA A 177 -8.32 -35.27 -15.35
C ALA A 177 -7.93 -34.24 -16.43
N ALA A 178 -8.73 -34.12 -17.48
CA ALA A 178 -8.51 -33.13 -18.55
C ALA A 178 -8.61 -31.69 -18.02
N LEU A 179 -9.63 -31.39 -17.21
CA LEU A 179 -9.81 -30.08 -16.58
C LEU A 179 -8.64 -29.73 -15.65
N MET A 180 -8.24 -30.68 -14.79
CA MET A 180 -7.11 -30.51 -13.89
C MET A 180 -5.80 -30.31 -14.67
N GLY A 181 -5.58 -31.10 -15.72
CA GLY A 181 -4.40 -30.98 -16.59
C GLY A 181 -4.31 -29.58 -17.23
N ILE A 182 -5.43 -29.08 -17.80
CA ILE A 182 -5.48 -27.73 -18.39
C ILE A 182 -5.26 -26.68 -17.31
N ALA A 183 -5.87 -26.80 -16.13
CA ALA A 183 -5.70 -25.85 -15.05
C ALA A 183 -4.22 -25.78 -14.61
N LEU A 184 -3.58 -26.90 -14.32
CA LEU A 184 -2.20 -26.94 -13.85
C LEU A 184 -1.19 -26.51 -14.91
N LEU A 185 -1.40 -26.84 -16.18
CA LEU A 185 -0.50 -26.48 -17.28
C LEU A 185 -0.37 -24.96 -17.44
N TRP A 186 -1.48 -24.22 -17.30
CA TRP A 186 -1.52 -22.79 -17.57
C TRP A 186 -1.48 -21.91 -16.31
N ALA A 187 -1.76 -22.46 -15.12
CA ALA A 187 -1.82 -21.66 -13.88
C ALA A 187 -0.50 -20.97 -13.55
N GLY A 188 0.62 -21.69 -13.59
CA GLY A 188 1.94 -21.12 -13.29
C GLY A 188 2.34 -19.97 -14.23
N PRO A 189 2.32 -20.18 -15.57
CA PRO A 189 2.58 -19.12 -16.54
C PRO A 189 1.61 -17.93 -16.42
N ALA A 190 0.32 -18.17 -16.12
CA ALA A 190 -0.68 -17.11 -15.98
C ALA A 190 -0.43 -16.26 -14.71
N VAL A 191 -0.11 -16.87 -13.57
CA VAL A 191 0.25 -16.16 -12.32
C VAL A 191 1.46 -15.26 -12.56
N ARG A 192 2.53 -15.79 -13.16
CA ARG A 192 3.75 -15.01 -13.40
C ARG A 192 3.50 -13.84 -14.36
N SER A 193 2.77 -14.08 -15.46
CA SER A 193 2.47 -13.02 -16.42
C SER A 193 1.49 -11.98 -15.88
N GLY A 194 0.58 -12.37 -14.98
CA GLY A 194 -0.32 -11.47 -14.27
C GLY A 194 0.41 -10.48 -13.37
N ALA A 195 1.40 -10.95 -12.62
CA ALA A 195 2.25 -10.08 -11.79
C ALA A 195 3.02 -9.04 -12.65
N VAL A 196 3.59 -9.47 -13.78
CA VAL A 196 4.28 -8.56 -14.71
C VAL A 196 3.32 -7.53 -15.31
N LEU A 197 2.10 -7.93 -15.63
CA LEU A 197 1.06 -7.02 -16.14
C LEU A 197 0.67 -5.97 -15.10
N SER A 198 0.46 -6.40 -13.85
CA SER A 198 0.13 -5.50 -12.74
C SER A 198 1.26 -4.49 -12.51
N HIS A 199 2.50 -4.94 -12.49
CA HIS A 199 3.66 -4.05 -12.36
C HIS A 199 3.70 -2.99 -13.48
N ALA A 200 3.53 -3.39 -14.75
CA ALA A 200 3.50 -2.46 -15.89
C ALA A 200 2.35 -1.44 -15.78
N LYS A 201 1.19 -1.83 -15.21
CA LYS A 201 0.07 -0.93 -14.91
C LYS A 201 0.50 0.16 -13.91
N HIS A 202 1.11 -0.22 -12.80
CA HIS A 202 1.55 0.72 -11.76
C HIS A 202 2.70 1.61 -12.21
N GLU A 203 3.64 1.09 -13.01
CA GLU A 203 4.69 1.89 -13.64
C GLU A 203 4.13 2.98 -14.56
N THR A 204 3.08 2.64 -15.31
CA THR A 204 2.38 3.61 -16.16
C THR A 204 1.67 4.67 -15.32
N ALA A 205 0.96 4.27 -14.26
CA ALA A 205 0.30 5.19 -13.34
C ALA A 205 1.30 6.16 -12.70
N ARG A 206 2.43 5.67 -12.22
CA ARG A 206 3.53 6.47 -11.66
C ARG A 206 4.06 7.50 -12.67
N TRP A 207 4.25 7.09 -13.92
CA TRP A 207 4.68 8.02 -14.95
C TRP A 207 3.67 9.14 -15.17
N LEU A 208 2.38 8.83 -15.24
CA LEU A 208 1.33 9.82 -15.41
C LEU A 208 1.25 10.79 -14.22
N GLU A 209 1.41 10.30 -13.00
CA GLU A 209 1.47 11.13 -11.79
C GLU A 209 2.69 12.07 -11.83
N SER A 210 3.88 11.55 -12.17
CA SER A 210 5.10 12.34 -12.35
C SER A 210 4.93 13.40 -13.45
N LEU A 211 4.26 13.05 -14.54
CA LEU A 211 3.97 13.99 -15.62
C LEU A 211 3.03 15.11 -15.16
N GLY A 212 1.95 14.77 -14.44
CA GLY A 212 1.02 15.73 -13.86
C GLY A 212 1.68 16.67 -12.85
N GLY A 213 2.55 16.13 -11.98
CA GLY A 213 3.29 16.88 -10.96
C GLY A 213 4.47 17.73 -11.51
N SER A 214 4.76 17.65 -12.81
CA SER A 214 5.94 18.29 -13.42
C SER A 214 5.85 19.82 -13.57
N ASN A 215 4.75 20.45 -13.14
CA ASN A 215 4.52 21.89 -13.21
C ASN A 215 4.84 22.51 -14.59
N GLY A 216 4.50 21.79 -15.66
CA GLY A 216 4.72 22.27 -17.03
C GLY A 216 6.13 22.07 -17.57
N PHE A 217 7.02 21.37 -16.86
CA PHE A 217 8.38 21.08 -17.32
C PHE A 217 8.44 20.46 -18.72
N TYR A 218 7.48 19.60 -19.05
CA TYR A 218 7.43 18.90 -20.33
C TYR A 218 6.67 19.63 -21.45
N ARG A 219 6.23 20.88 -21.23
CA ARG A 219 5.36 21.57 -22.20
C ARG A 219 6.07 22.06 -23.47
N HIS A 220 7.39 22.12 -23.50
CA HIS A 220 8.11 22.81 -24.58
C HIS A 220 9.22 21.95 -25.23
N GLY A 221 9.34 22.05 -26.56
CA GLY A 221 10.45 21.57 -27.36
C GLY A 221 10.80 20.10 -27.19
N ALA A 222 12.08 19.79 -27.10
CA ALA A 222 12.59 18.43 -26.95
C ALA A 222 12.05 17.68 -25.70
N ARG A 223 11.66 18.41 -24.66
CA ARG A 223 11.08 17.82 -23.46
C ARG A 223 9.71 17.20 -23.71
N LEU A 224 8.88 17.84 -24.55
CA LEU A 224 7.58 17.30 -24.96
C LEU A 224 7.78 16.00 -25.74
N THR A 225 8.71 15.99 -26.70
CA THR A 225 9.03 14.78 -27.47
C THR A 225 9.52 13.65 -26.56
N THR A 226 10.37 13.96 -25.58
CA THR A 226 10.85 12.98 -24.60
C THR A 226 9.71 12.42 -23.75
N ALA A 227 8.77 13.27 -23.29
CA ALA A 227 7.62 12.83 -22.53
C ALA A 227 6.69 11.91 -23.34
N LEU A 228 6.43 12.27 -24.59
CA LEU A 228 5.63 11.44 -25.51
C LEU A 228 6.31 10.10 -25.79
N ALA A 229 7.60 10.09 -26.08
CA ALA A 229 8.36 8.85 -26.31
C ALA A 229 8.37 7.94 -25.07
N ARG A 230 8.48 8.52 -23.86
CA ARG A 230 8.41 7.75 -22.62
C ARG A 230 7.01 7.20 -22.38
N SER A 231 5.96 7.98 -22.64
CA SER A 231 4.56 7.53 -22.54
C SER A 231 4.28 6.38 -23.51
N GLU A 232 4.80 6.46 -24.75
CA GLU A 232 4.70 5.39 -25.74
C GLU A 232 5.46 4.14 -25.28
N ALA A 233 6.65 4.29 -24.73
CA ALA A 233 7.42 3.16 -24.19
C ALA A 233 6.67 2.43 -23.07
N MET A 234 6.04 3.18 -22.13
CA MET A 234 5.20 2.61 -21.05
C MET A 234 3.97 1.89 -21.62
N THR A 235 3.26 2.52 -22.55
CA THR A 235 2.10 1.92 -23.22
C THR A 235 2.49 0.63 -23.96
N SER A 236 3.61 0.65 -24.67
CA SER A 236 4.15 -0.54 -25.38
C SER A 236 4.56 -1.64 -24.41
N ALA A 237 5.14 -1.30 -23.25
CA ALA A 237 5.49 -2.28 -22.22
C ALA A 237 4.23 -2.94 -21.63
N TYR A 238 3.21 -2.15 -21.29
CA TYR A 238 1.92 -2.66 -20.83
C TYR A 238 1.25 -3.56 -21.89
N ALA A 239 1.19 -3.12 -23.15
CA ALA A 239 0.57 -3.89 -24.24
C ALA A 239 1.28 -5.23 -24.47
N ARG A 240 2.62 -5.27 -24.37
CA ARG A 240 3.39 -6.53 -24.46
C ARG A 240 3.10 -7.45 -23.27
N ALA A 241 3.06 -6.93 -22.06
CA ALA A 241 2.73 -7.69 -20.86
C ALA A 241 1.31 -8.24 -20.92
N HIS A 242 0.33 -7.42 -21.34
CA HIS A 242 -1.06 -7.81 -21.52
C HIS A 242 -1.22 -8.91 -22.58
N ARG A 243 -0.57 -8.77 -23.75
CA ARG A 243 -0.59 -9.78 -24.82
C ARG A 243 -0.04 -11.12 -24.32
N ARG A 244 1.04 -11.09 -23.53
CA ARG A 244 1.65 -12.29 -22.96
C ARG A 244 0.71 -12.98 -21.97
N HIS A 245 0.12 -12.22 -21.05
CA HIS A 245 -0.83 -12.73 -20.07
C HIS A 245 -2.09 -13.27 -20.75
N PHE A 246 -2.65 -12.52 -21.69
CA PHE A 246 -3.83 -12.92 -22.47
C PHE A 246 -3.61 -14.24 -23.22
N ARG A 247 -2.43 -14.47 -23.81
CA ARG A 247 -2.14 -15.74 -24.49
C ARG A 247 -2.31 -16.95 -23.57
N HIS A 248 -1.87 -16.85 -22.31
CA HIS A 248 -1.99 -17.96 -21.35
C HIS A 248 -3.43 -18.15 -20.88
N THR A 249 -4.11 -17.08 -20.51
CA THR A 249 -5.51 -17.14 -20.05
C THR A 249 -6.47 -17.51 -21.17
N PHE A 250 -6.22 -17.06 -22.40
CA PHE A 250 -7.00 -17.43 -23.57
C PHE A 250 -6.85 -18.90 -23.92
N ALA A 251 -5.62 -19.43 -23.98
CA ALA A 251 -5.38 -20.85 -24.25
C ALA A 251 -6.05 -21.75 -23.19
N GLN A 252 -5.99 -21.36 -21.91
CA GLN A 252 -6.69 -22.07 -20.84
C GLN A 252 -8.21 -22.02 -21.01
N THR A 253 -8.77 -20.86 -21.33
CA THR A 253 -10.22 -20.70 -21.57
C THR A 253 -10.68 -21.53 -22.76
N VAL A 254 -9.95 -21.52 -23.87
CA VAL A 254 -10.24 -22.36 -25.05
C VAL A 254 -10.17 -23.84 -24.67
N GLY A 255 -9.17 -24.25 -23.87
CA GLY A 255 -9.08 -25.62 -23.37
C GLY A 255 -10.33 -26.04 -22.58
N PHE A 256 -10.83 -25.21 -21.67
CA PHE A 256 -12.06 -25.50 -20.93
C PHE A 256 -13.30 -25.57 -21.83
N LEU A 257 -13.41 -24.67 -22.82
CA LEU A 257 -14.50 -24.68 -23.79
C LEU A 257 -14.47 -25.93 -24.68
N LEU A 258 -13.28 -26.40 -25.07
CA LEU A 258 -13.14 -27.64 -25.82
C LEU A 258 -13.54 -28.86 -24.99
N VAL A 259 -13.12 -28.91 -23.72
CA VAL A 259 -13.58 -29.99 -22.80
C VAL A 259 -15.08 -29.95 -22.65
N TYR A 260 -15.68 -28.76 -22.47
CA TYR A 260 -17.13 -28.61 -22.42
C TYR A 260 -17.82 -29.19 -23.67
N ALA A 261 -17.37 -28.80 -24.86
CA ALA A 261 -17.98 -29.26 -26.13
C ALA A 261 -17.87 -30.79 -26.31
N ILE A 262 -16.65 -31.33 -26.10
CA ILE A 262 -16.37 -32.77 -26.24
C ILE A 262 -17.15 -33.57 -25.18
N ALA A 263 -17.18 -33.10 -23.95
CA ALA A 263 -17.87 -33.76 -22.87
C ALA A 263 -19.41 -33.78 -23.09
N SER A 264 -19.99 -32.65 -23.54
CA SER A 264 -21.44 -32.59 -23.82
C SER A 264 -21.83 -33.53 -24.98
N ALA A 265 -21.06 -33.52 -26.08
CA ALA A 265 -21.31 -34.44 -27.19
C ALA A 265 -21.09 -35.90 -26.80
N GLY A 266 -20.04 -36.18 -26.03
CA GLY A 266 -19.72 -37.53 -25.54
C GLY A 266 -20.76 -38.07 -24.60
N LEU A 267 -21.32 -37.24 -23.73
CA LEU A 267 -22.41 -37.58 -22.81
C LEU A 267 -23.66 -38.03 -23.57
N LEU A 268 -24.08 -37.25 -24.57
CA LEU A 268 -25.23 -37.55 -25.40
C LEU A 268 -25.06 -38.87 -26.16
N ALA A 269 -23.91 -39.05 -26.79
CA ALA A 269 -23.60 -40.26 -27.54
C ALA A 269 -23.56 -41.51 -26.65
N MET A 270 -22.86 -41.42 -25.50
CA MET A 270 -22.73 -42.52 -24.55
C MET A 270 -24.05 -42.84 -23.89
N GLY A 271 -24.81 -41.82 -23.44
CA GLY A 271 -26.12 -42.00 -22.79
C GLY A 271 -27.14 -42.63 -23.75
N GLY A 272 -27.19 -42.15 -25.02
CA GLY A 272 -28.03 -42.74 -26.06
C GLY A 272 -27.65 -44.20 -26.37
N TRP A 273 -26.37 -44.52 -26.43
CA TRP A 273 -25.90 -45.90 -26.64
C TRP A 273 -26.29 -46.84 -25.47
N LEU A 274 -26.19 -46.36 -24.22
CA LEU A 274 -26.59 -47.14 -23.03
C LEU A 274 -28.11 -47.41 -22.98
N ILE A 275 -28.94 -46.47 -23.46
CA ILE A 275 -30.41 -46.71 -23.59
C ILE A 275 -30.68 -47.79 -24.64
N LEU A 276 -30.05 -47.69 -25.83
CA LEU A 276 -30.21 -48.69 -26.90
C LEU A 276 -29.83 -50.10 -26.44
N ARG A 277 -28.94 -50.21 -25.42
CA ARG A 277 -28.57 -51.47 -24.79
C ARG A 277 -29.48 -51.88 -23.61
N GLY A 278 -30.46 -51.08 -23.25
CA GLY A 278 -31.35 -51.35 -22.11
C GLY A 278 -30.67 -51.22 -20.74
N GLN A 279 -29.48 -50.59 -20.67
CA GLN A 279 -28.69 -50.47 -19.44
C GLN A 279 -29.00 -49.20 -18.65
N LEU A 280 -29.83 -48.30 -19.23
CA LEU A 280 -30.21 -47.02 -18.60
C LEU A 280 -31.71 -46.76 -18.84
N SER A 281 -32.43 -46.27 -17.81
CA SER A 281 -33.80 -45.80 -18.00
C SER A 281 -33.84 -44.40 -18.63
N LEU A 282 -34.97 -44.09 -19.28
CA LEU A 282 -35.15 -42.74 -19.88
C LEU A 282 -35.09 -41.66 -18.80
N GLY A 283 -35.69 -41.90 -17.61
CA GLY A 283 -35.63 -40.96 -16.49
C GLY A 283 -34.20 -40.74 -15.96
N GLN A 284 -33.37 -41.79 -15.90
CA GLN A 284 -31.98 -41.70 -15.51
C GLN A 284 -31.16 -40.92 -16.54
N LEU A 285 -31.40 -41.10 -17.85
CA LEU A 285 -30.72 -40.34 -18.87
C LEU A 285 -31.05 -38.84 -18.78
N VAL A 286 -32.35 -38.51 -18.66
CA VAL A 286 -32.78 -37.11 -18.55
C VAL A 286 -32.18 -36.44 -17.30
N ALA A 287 -32.18 -37.16 -16.16
CA ALA A 287 -31.56 -36.65 -14.95
C ALA A 287 -30.04 -36.48 -15.09
N ALA A 288 -29.34 -37.46 -15.68
CA ALA A 288 -27.92 -37.38 -15.96
C ALA A 288 -27.60 -36.21 -16.90
N GLU A 289 -28.39 -36.01 -17.95
CA GLU A 289 -28.25 -34.90 -18.89
C GLU A 289 -28.42 -33.56 -18.17
N LEU A 290 -29.43 -33.35 -17.36
CA LEU A 290 -29.66 -32.12 -16.60
C LEU A 290 -28.51 -31.81 -15.63
N VAL A 291 -28.04 -32.82 -14.91
CA VAL A 291 -26.95 -32.67 -13.94
C VAL A 291 -25.64 -32.35 -14.66
N LEU A 292 -25.28 -33.16 -15.67
CA LEU A 292 -23.99 -33.02 -16.35
C LEU A 292 -23.97 -31.82 -17.28
N SER A 293 -25.06 -31.46 -17.96
CA SER A 293 -25.16 -30.23 -18.74
C SER A 293 -24.98 -29.00 -17.84
N SER A 294 -25.56 -28.96 -16.65
CA SER A 294 -25.32 -27.91 -15.66
C SER A 294 -23.85 -27.87 -15.20
N ALA A 295 -23.26 -29.05 -14.93
CA ALA A 295 -21.86 -29.16 -14.56
C ALA A 295 -20.94 -28.68 -15.68
N PHE A 296 -21.18 -29.08 -16.92
CA PHE A 296 -20.40 -28.69 -18.08
C PHE A 296 -20.56 -27.22 -18.43
N TYR A 297 -21.76 -26.64 -18.25
CA TYR A 297 -21.93 -25.19 -18.33
C TYR A 297 -21.04 -24.47 -17.32
N GLY A 298 -20.99 -24.97 -16.08
CA GLY A 298 -20.04 -24.48 -15.08
C GLY A 298 -18.58 -24.55 -15.53
N VAL A 299 -18.20 -25.66 -16.19
CA VAL A 299 -16.87 -25.82 -16.80
C VAL A 299 -16.58 -24.73 -17.83
N SER A 300 -17.55 -24.36 -18.65
CA SER A 300 -17.37 -23.27 -19.64
C SER A 300 -17.05 -21.93 -19.00
N GLN A 301 -17.49 -21.71 -17.77
CA GLN A 301 -17.23 -20.49 -16.99
C GLN A 301 -15.88 -20.50 -16.24
N LEU A 302 -15.20 -21.66 -16.12
CA LEU A 302 -13.96 -21.77 -15.37
C LEU A 302 -12.86 -20.82 -15.89
N GLY A 303 -12.85 -20.51 -17.19
CA GLY A 303 -11.90 -19.54 -17.77
C GLY A 303 -12.02 -18.15 -17.17
N SER A 304 -13.25 -17.67 -16.91
CA SER A 304 -13.49 -16.36 -16.28
C SER A 304 -13.09 -16.36 -14.80
N HIS A 305 -13.41 -17.43 -14.07
CA HIS A 305 -13.01 -17.59 -12.67
C HIS A 305 -11.49 -17.73 -12.51
N ALA A 306 -10.83 -18.46 -13.42
CA ALA A 306 -9.37 -18.55 -13.44
C ALA A 306 -8.72 -17.17 -13.67
N ARG A 307 -9.26 -16.35 -14.57
CA ARG A 307 -8.79 -14.98 -14.78
C ARG A 307 -8.95 -14.15 -13.52
N THR A 308 -10.14 -14.16 -12.89
CA THR A 308 -10.38 -13.47 -11.62
C THR A 308 -9.42 -13.95 -10.51
N PHE A 309 -9.09 -15.23 -10.48
CA PHE A 309 -8.09 -15.78 -9.54
C PHE A 309 -6.69 -15.18 -9.81
N TYR A 310 -6.26 -15.06 -11.07
CA TYR A 310 -4.97 -14.46 -11.41
C TYR A 310 -4.93 -12.96 -11.10
N ASP A 311 -6.03 -12.25 -11.35
CA ASP A 311 -6.17 -10.83 -10.99
C ASP A 311 -6.11 -10.64 -9.47
N LEU A 312 -6.76 -11.54 -8.70
CA LEU A 312 -6.69 -11.55 -7.23
C LEU A 312 -5.25 -11.75 -6.75
N VAL A 313 -4.53 -12.73 -7.30
CA VAL A 313 -3.14 -13.00 -6.93
C VAL A 313 -2.24 -11.81 -7.22
N ALA A 314 -2.39 -11.19 -8.39
CA ALA A 314 -1.62 -10.01 -8.79
C ALA A 314 -1.92 -8.82 -7.84
N ALA A 315 -3.19 -8.57 -7.53
CA ALA A 315 -3.60 -7.51 -6.61
C ALA A 315 -3.08 -7.72 -5.19
N LEU A 316 -3.15 -8.95 -4.67
CA LEU A 316 -2.61 -9.27 -3.34
C LEU A 316 -1.08 -9.16 -3.30
N HIS A 317 -0.40 -9.49 -4.40
CA HIS A 317 1.05 -9.30 -4.49
C HIS A 317 1.43 -7.81 -4.39
N GLU A 318 0.72 -6.93 -5.09
CA GLU A 318 0.93 -5.49 -5.01
C GLU A 318 0.61 -4.93 -3.60
N LEU A 319 -0.46 -5.40 -2.97
CA LEU A 319 -0.80 -5.02 -1.59
C LEU A 319 0.23 -5.54 -0.57
N SER A 320 0.84 -6.70 -0.81
CA SER A 320 1.88 -7.23 0.08
C SER A 320 3.13 -6.37 0.17
N LEU A 321 3.35 -5.47 -0.79
CA LEU A 321 4.46 -4.53 -0.75
C LEU A 321 4.35 -3.51 0.39
N PHE A 322 3.13 -3.25 0.90
CA PHE A 322 2.95 -2.46 2.12
C PHE A 322 3.52 -3.15 3.37
N GLU A 323 3.63 -4.51 3.37
CA GLU A 323 4.30 -5.24 4.44
C GLU A 323 5.81 -4.96 4.49
N GLY A 324 6.40 -4.56 3.35
CA GLY A 324 7.81 -4.20 3.22
C GLY A 324 8.15 -2.78 3.68
N ILE A 325 7.18 -2.00 4.18
CA ILE A 325 7.46 -0.68 4.77
C ILE A 325 8.30 -0.89 6.03
N GLU A 326 9.54 -0.41 5.96
CA GLU A 326 10.44 -0.43 7.12
C GLU A 326 9.82 0.39 8.26
N GLN A 327 9.56 -0.27 9.37
CA GLN A 327 9.04 0.38 10.57
C GLN A 327 10.17 1.05 11.33
N ALA A 328 9.89 2.18 11.99
CA ALA A 328 10.83 2.76 12.93
C ALA A 328 11.13 1.72 14.03
N GLU A 329 12.41 1.43 14.26
CA GLU A 329 12.83 0.44 15.27
C GLU A 329 12.23 0.84 16.62
N GLY A 330 11.33 0.00 17.13
CA GLY A 330 10.64 0.19 18.40
C GLY A 330 11.40 -0.29 19.63
N ASP A 331 12.70 -0.59 19.50
CA ASP A 331 13.53 -1.05 20.62
C ASP A 331 13.89 0.07 21.63
N GLY A 332 13.36 1.28 21.39
CA GLY A 332 13.46 2.35 22.35
C GLY A 332 12.40 2.22 23.45
N TRP A 333 12.80 2.55 24.65
CA TRP A 333 11.91 2.70 25.78
C TRP A 333 10.76 3.65 25.42
N ASN A 334 9.51 3.20 25.54
CA ASN A 334 8.28 4.01 25.37
C ASN A 334 8.10 5.03 26.51
N GLY A 335 9.20 5.53 27.06
CA GLY A 335 9.23 6.53 28.09
C GLY A 335 9.12 7.97 27.56
N PRO A 336 9.05 8.95 28.46
CA PRO A 336 9.03 10.35 28.08
C PRO A 336 10.28 10.70 27.26
N GLY A 337 10.14 11.68 26.36
CA GLY A 337 11.25 12.22 25.60
C GLY A 337 12.32 12.91 26.48
N PRO A 338 13.35 13.51 25.87
CA PRO A 338 14.37 14.23 26.62
C PRO A 338 13.76 15.35 27.48
N THR A 339 14.22 15.46 28.71
CA THR A 339 13.69 16.42 29.71
C THR A 339 14.17 17.85 29.44
N ASN A 340 15.29 18.02 28.78
CA ASN A 340 15.86 19.31 28.39
C ASN A 340 16.50 19.24 27.00
N GLY A 341 16.85 20.38 26.42
CA GLY A 341 17.38 20.51 25.06
C GLY A 341 18.91 20.45 24.95
N ASN A 342 19.65 20.07 26.01
CA ASN A 342 21.10 19.94 25.92
C ASN A 342 21.47 18.94 24.82
N LEU A 343 22.25 19.37 23.82
CA LEU A 343 22.71 18.54 22.72
C LEU A 343 24.22 18.38 22.79
N ARG A 344 24.69 17.13 22.78
CA ARG A 344 26.11 16.83 22.73
C ARG A 344 26.41 15.78 21.67
N LEU A 345 27.23 16.17 20.70
CA LEU A 345 27.84 15.25 19.73
C LEU A 345 29.28 15.01 20.18
N ARG A 346 29.64 13.75 20.45
CA ARG A 346 30.98 13.39 20.93
C ARG A 346 31.65 12.46 19.93
N ASP A 347 32.69 12.96 19.25
CA ASP A 347 33.47 12.23 18.23
C ASP A 347 32.60 11.49 17.23
N VAL A 348 31.51 12.17 16.78
CA VAL A 348 30.53 11.61 15.84
C VAL A 348 31.10 11.67 14.44
N GLU A 349 31.16 10.51 13.77
CA GLU A 349 31.59 10.40 12.38
C GLU A 349 30.45 9.86 11.52
N HIS A 350 30.10 10.59 10.45
CA HIS A 350 29.07 10.21 9.49
C HIS A 350 29.36 10.85 8.13
N ASP A 351 29.32 10.06 7.06
CA ASP A 351 29.53 10.47 5.66
C ASP A 351 30.82 11.31 5.45
N GLY A 352 31.90 10.91 6.14
CA GLY A 352 33.19 11.61 6.10
C GLY A 352 33.25 12.92 6.89
N LEU A 353 32.16 13.31 7.57
CA LEU A 353 32.07 14.48 8.43
C LEU A 353 32.31 14.09 9.88
N ARG A 354 32.92 15.00 10.66
CA ARG A 354 33.14 14.82 12.10
C ARG A 354 32.47 15.95 12.87
N PHE A 355 31.74 15.56 13.94
CA PHE A 355 31.07 16.50 14.84
C PHE A 355 31.52 16.21 16.28
N ASP A 356 32.02 17.24 16.95
CA ASP A 356 32.36 17.17 18.37
C ASP A 356 32.11 18.54 19.01
N PHE A 357 30.86 18.79 19.45
CA PHE A 357 30.46 20.02 20.08
C PHE A 357 29.30 19.80 21.06
N THR A 358 29.09 20.79 21.94
CA THR A 358 28.01 20.78 22.93
C THR A 358 27.23 22.09 22.82
N VAL A 359 25.92 22.00 22.93
CA VAL A 359 24.99 23.14 23.03
C VAL A 359 24.24 22.98 24.33
N GLU A 360 24.31 23.99 25.19
CA GLU A 360 23.65 23.95 26.49
C GLU A 360 22.13 24.16 26.36
N SER A 361 21.40 23.70 27.38
CA SER A 361 19.93 23.83 27.39
C SER A 361 19.50 25.29 27.36
N GLY A 362 18.65 25.67 26.40
CA GLY A 362 18.17 27.05 26.20
C GLY A 362 19.14 27.96 25.43
N GLU A 363 20.31 27.47 25.04
CA GLU A 363 21.27 28.20 24.21
C GLU A 363 20.76 28.34 22.76
N ILE A 364 20.93 29.52 22.16
CA ILE A 364 20.63 29.79 20.76
C ILE A 364 21.97 29.93 19.99
N LEU A 365 22.34 28.88 19.28
CA LEU A 365 23.61 28.76 18.60
C LEU A 365 23.47 29.08 17.11
N ALA A 366 24.27 30.05 16.60
CA ALA A 366 24.43 30.25 15.17
C ALA A 366 25.37 29.18 14.60
N VAL A 367 24.97 28.54 13.52
CA VAL A 367 25.76 27.50 12.85
C VAL A 367 26.04 27.95 11.42
N ALA A 368 27.30 28.22 11.10
CA ALA A 368 27.75 28.34 9.72
C ALA A 368 28.17 26.95 9.23
N ALA A 369 27.48 26.40 8.25
CA ALA A 369 27.71 25.05 7.75
C ALA A 369 28.05 25.04 6.27
N ASP A 370 29.00 24.18 5.89
CA ASP A 370 29.30 23.89 4.47
C ASP A 370 28.17 23.03 3.87
N ASP A 371 28.11 22.95 2.53
CA ASP A 371 27.09 22.19 1.80
C ASP A 371 27.13 20.69 2.23
N GLY A 372 25.98 20.13 2.53
CA GLY A 372 25.81 18.74 2.99
C GLY A 372 25.89 18.54 4.50
N VAL A 373 26.59 19.39 5.24
CA VAL A 373 26.75 19.29 6.71
C VAL A 373 25.42 19.45 7.42
N GLU A 374 24.59 20.40 7.00
CA GLU A 374 23.23 20.61 7.52
C GLU A 374 22.38 19.35 7.46
N ARG A 375 22.41 18.66 6.30
CA ARG A 375 21.66 17.43 6.10
C ARG A 375 22.15 16.29 6.99
N ALA A 376 23.46 16.10 7.05
CA ALA A 376 24.07 15.06 7.91
C ALA A 376 23.71 15.27 9.39
N LEU A 377 23.76 16.53 9.85
CA LEU A 377 23.37 16.89 11.22
C LEU A 377 21.88 16.62 11.46
N ALA A 378 21.02 17.02 10.53
CA ALA A 378 19.57 16.75 10.59
C ALA A 378 19.26 15.25 10.64
N ASP A 379 19.93 14.45 9.82
CA ASP A 379 19.73 13.00 9.75
C ASP A 379 20.20 12.28 11.03
N LEU A 380 21.30 12.74 11.63
CA LEU A 380 21.80 12.24 12.92
C LEU A 380 20.84 12.57 14.08
N ILE A 381 20.40 13.84 14.19
CA ILE A 381 19.53 14.30 15.28
C ILE A 381 18.12 13.67 15.19
N GLN A 382 17.64 13.38 13.97
CA GLN A 382 16.36 12.68 13.77
C GLN A 382 16.47 11.16 13.81
N ARG A 383 17.65 10.60 14.12
CA ARG A 383 17.91 9.14 14.08
C ARG A 383 17.57 8.49 12.74
N ARG A 384 17.64 9.21 11.64
CA ARG A 384 17.49 8.64 10.30
C ARG A 384 18.65 7.72 9.95
N VAL A 385 19.82 8.07 10.46
CA VAL A 385 21.09 7.33 10.29
C VAL A 385 21.74 7.12 11.65
N ARG A 386 22.52 6.04 11.76
CA ARG A 386 23.40 5.81 12.90
C ARG A 386 24.79 6.34 12.57
N PRO A 387 25.48 7.00 13.51
CA PRO A 387 26.85 7.41 13.30
C PRO A 387 27.76 6.18 13.13
N VAL A 388 28.79 6.31 12.31
CA VAL A 388 29.83 5.26 12.16
C VAL A 388 30.62 5.13 13.45
N ARG A 389 30.85 6.28 14.13
CA ARG A 389 31.58 6.37 15.41
C ARG A 389 31.00 7.50 16.24
N GLY A 390 31.19 7.42 17.57
CA GLY A 390 30.77 8.44 18.51
C GLY A 390 29.32 8.30 18.95
N TRP A 391 28.83 9.28 19.74
CA TRP A 391 27.48 9.29 20.31
C TRP A 391 26.81 10.65 20.15
N VAL A 392 25.51 10.62 19.87
CA VAL A 392 24.63 11.79 19.88
C VAL A 392 23.79 11.70 21.16
N MET A 393 23.92 12.68 22.04
CA MET A 393 23.21 12.76 23.31
C MET A 393 22.29 13.96 23.33
N VAL A 394 21.07 13.77 23.85
CA VAL A 394 20.12 14.85 24.10
C VAL A 394 19.58 14.72 25.52
N GLY A 395 19.53 15.82 26.26
CA GLY A 395 19.06 15.79 27.65
C GLY A 395 19.89 14.91 28.56
N GLY A 396 21.17 14.71 28.24
CA GLY A 396 22.11 13.90 29.02
C GLY A 396 22.05 12.38 28.75
N ALA A 397 21.18 11.91 27.87
CA ALA A 397 21.08 10.51 27.48
C ALA A 397 21.37 10.31 25.98
N ASP A 398 21.82 9.11 25.60
CA ASP A 398 21.99 8.74 24.19
C ASP A 398 20.64 8.85 23.47
N ILE A 399 20.63 9.51 22.31
CA ILE A 399 19.42 9.65 21.48
C ILE A 399 18.82 8.29 21.10
N ALA A 400 19.61 7.23 21.07
CA ALA A 400 19.16 5.87 20.81
C ALA A 400 18.32 5.27 21.96
N ALA A 401 18.43 5.80 23.16
CA ALA A 401 17.68 5.33 24.34
C ALA A 401 16.20 5.78 24.31
N PHE A 402 15.86 6.81 23.54
CA PHE A 402 14.49 7.32 23.48
C PHE A 402 13.66 6.62 22.41
N GLY A 403 12.37 6.41 22.67
CA GLY A 403 11.42 5.96 21.65
C GLY A 403 11.19 7.03 20.57
N PRO A 404 10.80 6.62 19.34
CA PRO A 404 10.59 7.55 18.23
C PRO A 404 9.55 8.64 18.52
N GLU A 405 8.51 8.31 19.27
CA GLU A 405 7.45 9.28 19.64
C GLU A 405 7.97 10.33 20.61
N GLY A 406 8.69 9.92 21.68
CA GLY A 406 9.26 10.81 22.65
C GLY A 406 10.31 11.76 22.06
N LEU A 407 11.06 11.30 21.04
CA LEU A 407 12.00 12.18 20.32
C LEU A 407 11.25 13.19 19.44
N ARG A 408 10.25 12.75 18.68
CA ARG A 408 9.53 13.61 17.74
C ARG A 408 8.69 14.68 18.43
N SER A 409 8.26 14.45 19.69
CA SER A 409 7.55 15.45 20.46
C SER A 409 8.46 16.56 20.99
N GLU A 410 9.74 16.24 21.27
CA GLU A 410 10.66 17.16 21.96
C GLU A 410 11.79 17.68 21.09
N ILE A 411 12.01 17.07 19.91
CA ILE A 411 13.05 17.49 18.95
C ILE A 411 12.41 17.80 17.61
N LEU A 412 12.54 19.02 17.15
CA LEU A 412 12.05 19.44 15.83
C LEU A 412 13.21 19.82 14.91
N VAL A 413 13.26 19.22 13.73
CA VAL A 413 14.15 19.62 12.65
C VAL A 413 13.33 20.11 11.47
N MET A 414 13.48 21.38 11.09
CA MET A 414 12.72 22.00 10.00
C MET A 414 13.48 21.88 8.67
N ASP A 415 13.68 20.66 8.18
CA ASP A 415 14.55 20.38 7.03
C ASP A 415 13.92 20.59 5.65
N ARG A 416 12.60 20.81 5.55
CA ARG A 416 11.87 20.86 4.26
C ARG A 416 10.75 21.88 4.23
N PRO A 417 10.48 22.50 3.06
CA PRO A 417 9.36 23.42 2.88
C PRO A 417 8.05 22.71 2.51
N THR A 418 7.89 21.41 2.84
CA THR A 418 6.65 20.65 2.58
C THR A 418 5.73 20.69 3.78
N LEU A 419 4.41 20.66 3.54
CA LEU A 419 3.36 20.64 4.55
C LEU A 419 2.50 19.38 4.45
N ALA A 420 1.77 19.07 5.51
CA ALA A 420 0.67 18.13 5.43
C ALA A 420 -0.51 18.79 4.70
N GLU A 421 -1.28 18.02 3.93
CA GLU A 421 -2.52 18.48 3.29
C GLU A 421 -3.61 18.61 4.35
N THR A 422 -3.75 19.80 4.91
CA THR A 422 -4.67 20.11 5.99
C THR A 422 -5.01 21.60 5.95
N THR A 423 -5.85 22.11 6.83
CA THR A 423 -6.08 23.55 6.96
C THR A 423 -4.95 24.23 7.74
N ILE A 424 -4.76 25.54 7.56
CA ILE A 424 -3.79 26.32 8.36
C ILE A 424 -4.05 26.14 9.85
N ARG A 425 -5.32 26.13 10.25
CA ARG A 425 -5.72 25.93 11.65
C ARG A 425 -5.26 24.58 12.19
N GLU A 426 -5.60 23.50 11.47
CA GLU A 426 -5.22 22.14 11.87
C GLU A 426 -3.70 21.94 11.88
N TYR A 427 -2.99 22.56 10.93
CA TYR A 427 -1.53 22.52 10.89
C TYR A 427 -0.91 23.17 12.14
N LEU A 428 -1.43 24.33 12.55
CA LEU A 428 -0.96 25.03 13.74
C LEU A 428 -1.35 24.31 15.03
N SER A 429 -2.63 23.87 15.14
CA SER A 429 -3.13 23.22 16.36
C SER A 429 -2.57 21.81 16.55
N GLY A 430 -2.19 21.12 15.46
CA GLY A 430 -1.85 19.69 15.52
C GLY A 430 -2.95 18.84 16.16
N GLY A 431 -4.23 19.27 16.04
CA GLY A 431 -5.40 18.61 16.61
C GLY A 431 -5.82 19.09 18.00
N ASP A 432 -5.07 20.00 18.62
CA ASP A 432 -5.43 20.58 19.93
C ASP A 432 -5.98 22.00 19.74
N GLU A 433 -7.25 22.20 20.00
CA GLU A 433 -7.95 23.47 19.77
C GLU A 433 -7.88 24.46 20.95
N SER A 434 -7.08 24.18 21.97
CA SER A 434 -7.17 24.85 23.28
C SER A 434 -6.71 26.30 23.35
N CYS A 435 -6.05 26.89 22.31
CA CYS A 435 -5.50 28.25 22.43
C CYS A 435 -5.53 29.11 21.14
N PRO A 436 -6.70 29.64 20.70
CA PRO A 436 -6.77 30.54 19.52
C PRO A 436 -5.94 31.82 19.66
N ALA A 437 -5.87 32.39 20.86
CA ALA A 437 -5.11 33.61 21.13
C ALA A 437 -3.61 33.43 20.89
N ARG A 438 -3.02 32.32 21.34
CA ARG A 438 -1.60 32.01 21.10
C ARG A 438 -1.30 31.74 19.63
N MET A 439 -2.25 31.16 18.87
CA MET A 439 -2.07 31.00 17.43
C MET A 439 -1.89 32.36 16.73
N HIS A 440 -2.73 33.34 17.10
CA HIS A 440 -2.65 34.66 16.52
C HIS A 440 -1.33 35.35 16.87
N GLU A 441 -0.90 35.29 18.13
CA GLU A 441 0.38 35.82 18.57
C GLU A 441 1.57 35.20 17.81
N CYS A 442 1.59 33.86 17.69
CA CYS A 442 2.65 33.18 16.94
C CYS A 442 2.67 33.60 15.46
N LEU A 443 1.49 33.76 14.84
CA LEU A 443 1.39 34.25 13.46
C LEU A 443 1.83 35.71 13.30
N GLU A 444 1.58 36.56 14.28
CA GLU A 444 2.09 37.94 14.29
C GLU A 444 3.61 37.99 14.41
N ARG A 445 4.20 37.19 15.32
CA ARG A 445 5.66 37.10 15.52
C ARG A 445 6.40 36.73 14.22
N VAL A 446 5.84 35.83 13.41
CA VAL A 446 6.44 35.43 12.11
C VAL A 446 5.94 36.29 10.94
N GLY A 447 5.05 37.26 11.17
CA GLY A 447 4.53 38.18 10.16
C GLY A 447 3.56 37.58 9.17
N LEU A 448 2.82 36.53 9.53
CA LEU A 448 1.81 35.87 8.68
C LEU A 448 0.36 36.29 8.99
N ALA A 449 0.08 36.91 10.13
CA ALA A 449 -1.27 37.20 10.56
C ALA A 449 -2.09 37.99 9.53
N GLU A 450 -1.51 39.05 8.96
CA GLU A 450 -2.15 39.89 7.94
C GLU A 450 -2.38 39.12 6.62
N ARG A 451 -1.40 38.30 6.21
CA ARG A 451 -1.53 37.48 5.00
C ARG A 451 -2.68 36.48 5.12
N ILE A 452 -2.79 35.81 6.28
CA ILE A 452 -3.87 34.82 6.54
C ILE A 452 -5.23 35.50 6.61
N ARG A 453 -5.35 36.68 7.20
CA ARG A 453 -6.61 37.47 7.21
C ARG A 453 -7.11 37.80 5.79
N ARG A 454 -6.19 38.01 4.83
CA ARG A 454 -6.53 38.28 3.44
C ARG A 454 -6.91 37.05 2.62
N LEU A 455 -6.71 35.84 3.14
CA LEU A 455 -7.16 34.63 2.46
C LEU A 455 -8.68 34.48 2.57
N PRO A 456 -9.38 34.01 1.52
CA PRO A 456 -10.85 33.91 1.51
C PRO A 456 -11.44 33.13 2.70
N SER A 457 -10.73 32.07 3.14
CA SER A 457 -11.16 31.20 4.26
C SER A 457 -10.33 31.41 5.53
N GLY A 458 -9.44 32.42 5.57
CA GLY A 458 -8.59 32.72 6.73
C GLY A 458 -7.82 31.48 7.19
N LEU A 459 -7.92 31.15 8.49
CA LEU A 459 -7.30 29.95 9.10
C LEU A 459 -7.86 28.63 8.56
N HIS A 460 -9.06 28.61 7.97
CA HIS A 460 -9.65 27.39 7.36
C HIS A 460 -9.21 27.17 5.91
N THR A 461 -8.26 27.97 5.42
CA THR A 461 -7.71 27.79 4.08
C THR A 461 -7.00 26.44 3.98
N PRO A 462 -7.38 25.56 3.02
CA PRO A 462 -6.69 24.30 2.80
C PRO A 462 -5.29 24.54 2.21
N LEU A 463 -4.33 23.79 2.71
CA LEU A 463 -2.94 23.79 2.25
C LEU A 463 -2.69 22.56 1.38
N SER A 464 -2.04 22.75 0.25
CA SER A 464 -1.50 21.64 -0.53
C SER A 464 -0.16 21.16 0.04
N LYS A 465 0.28 19.99 -0.37
CA LYS A 465 1.60 19.42 -0.01
C LYS A 465 2.77 20.39 -0.35
N SER A 466 2.65 21.16 -1.43
CA SER A 466 3.63 22.21 -1.82
C SER A 466 3.45 23.53 -1.07
N GLY A 467 2.45 23.64 -0.20
CA GLY A 467 2.16 24.84 0.57
C GLY A 467 1.19 25.84 -0.06
N SER A 468 0.73 25.63 -1.32
CA SER A 468 -0.24 26.54 -1.93
C SER A 468 -1.49 26.70 -1.04
N PRO A 469 -2.02 27.92 -0.87
CA PRO A 469 -1.74 29.16 -1.60
C PRO A 469 -0.63 30.06 -0.99
N LEU A 470 0.18 29.52 -0.07
CA LEU A 470 1.31 30.24 0.52
C LEU A 470 2.56 30.12 -0.35
N SER A 471 3.39 31.16 -0.36
CA SER A 471 4.72 31.13 -0.94
C SER A 471 5.69 30.29 -0.09
N THR A 472 6.84 29.88 -0.62
CA THR A 472 7.83 29.09 0.12
C THR A 472 8.28 29.78 1.41
N GLY A 473 8.52 31.10 1.40
CA GLY A 473 8.85 31.85 2.62
C GLY A 473 7.70 31.86 3.63
N GLU A 474 6.44 32.01 3.16
CA GLU A 474 5.25 31.94 4.03
C GLU A 474 5.05 30.53 4.61
N VAL A 475 5.40 29.48 3.87
CA VAL A 475 5.40 28.08 4.38
C VAL A 475 6.42 27.92 5.50
N VAL A 476 7.64 28.43 5.32
CA VAL A 476 8.68 28.39 6.36
C VAL A 476 8.22 29.16 7.60
N ALA A 477 7.63 30.35 7.41
CA ALA A 477 7.08 31.14 8.51
C ALA A 477 5.93 30.42 9.23
N LEU A 478 5.05 29.70 8.50
CA LEU A 478 3.97 28.91 9.10
C LEU A 478 4.51 27.75 9.96
N LYS A 479 5.54 27.05 9.49
CA LYS A 479 6.24 26.02 10.26
C LYS A 479 6.86 26.59 11.54
N LEU A 480 7.46 27.75 11.42
CA LEU A 480 8.05 28.46 12.56
C LEU A 480 6.98 28.85 13.58
N ALA A 481 5.81 29.33 13.13
CA ALA A 481 4.67 29.64 13.99
C ALA A 481 4.14 28.40 14.72
N ALA A 482 4.06 27.25 14.03
CA ALA A 482 3.66 25.99 14.63
C ALA A 482 4.66 25.52 15.70
N ALA A 483 5.96 25.68 15.47
CA ALA A 483 7.02 25.39 16.43
C ALA A 483 6.98 26.30 17.66
N LEU A 484 6.66 27.59 17.47
CA LEU A 484 6.48 28.55 18.57
C LEU A 484 5.22 28.27 19.40
N LEU A 485 4.16 27.77 18.77
CA LEU A 485 2.93 27.42 19.47
C LEU A 485 3.11 26.22 20.40
N ARG A 486 3.95 25.26 20.01
CA ARG A 486 4.35 24.08 20.77
C ARG A 486 5.87 23.98 20.79
N PRO A 487 6.55 24.76 21.64
CA PRO A 487 8.00 24.84 21.62
C PRO A 487 8.60 23.49 22.06
N PRO A 488 9.44 22.88 21.18
CA PRO A 488 10.19 21.67 21.51
C PRO A 488 11.33 21.98 22.47
N LYS A 489 11.97 20.97 23.05
CA LYS A 489 13.18 21.14 23.85
C LYS A 489 14.39 21.51 23.01
N LEU A 490 14.46 20.95 21.79
CA LEU A 490 15.52 21.21 20.83
C LEU A 490 14.93 21.49 19.44
N VAL A 491 15.33 22.59 18.81
CA VAL A 491 14.95 22.90 17.44
C VAL A 491 16.19 23.11 16.57
N VAL A 492 16.19 22.50 15.38
CA VAL A 492 17.18 22.74 14.34
C VAL A 492 16.51 23.53 13.22
N LEU A 493 16.96 24.75 13.04
CA LEU A 493 16.45 25.67 12.04
C LEU A 493 17.42 25.69 10.84
N PRO A 494 16.97 25.34 9.63
CA PRO A 494 17.82 25.21 8.46
C PRO A 494 18.09 26.54 7.77
N THR A 495 19.00 26.52 6.81
CA THR A 495 19.27 27.66 5.91
C THR A 495 18.04 28.16 5.15
N LEU A 496 16.95 27.38 5.11
CA LEU A 496 15.64 27.80 4.57
C LEU A 496 15.07 29.03 5.30
N LEU A 497 15.43 29.26 6.56
CA LEU A 497 15.02 30.46 7.29
C LEU A 497 15.61 31.74 6.72
N ASP A 498 16.70 31.65 5.96
CA ASP A 498 17.27 32.80 5.23
C ASP A 498 16.31 33.37 4.17
N LEU A 499 15.22 32.67 3.83
CA LEU A 499 14.13 33.23 3.01
C LEU A 499 13.30 34.28 3.76
N LEU A 500 13.35 34.29 5.09
CA LEU A 500 12.64 35.27 5.92
C LEU A 500 13.46 36.51 6.17
N PRO A 501 12.81 37.67 6.40
CA PRO A 501 13.47 38.88 6.89
C PRO A 501 14.15 38.63 8.22
N PRO A 502 15.36 39.20 8.46
CA PRO A 502 16.13 38.98 9.68
C PRO A 502 15.40 39.39 10.97
N ASP A 503 14.58 40.44 10.93
CA ASP A 503 13.75 40.91 12.03
C ASP A 503 12.71 39.85 12.46
N ARG A 504 12.11 39.14 11.51
CA ARG A 504 11.16 38.06 11.80
C ARG A 504 11.85 36.81 12.38
N VAL A 505 13.03 36.49 11.87
CA VAL A 505 13.86 35.41 12.44
C VAL A 505 14.25 35.76 13.87
N ALA A 506 14.71 37.00 14.12
CA ALA A 506 15.07 37.46 15.45
C ALA A 506 13.87 37.41 16.42
N ALA A 507 12.68 37.83 15.99
CA ALA A 507 11.45 37.74 16.80
C ALA A 507 11.08 36.28 17.15
N ALA A 508 11.27 35.35 16.21
CA ALA A 508 11.03 33.92 16.46
C ALA A 508 12.06 33.33 17.43
N LEU A 509 13.36 33.67 17.27
CA LEU A 509 14.42 33.25 18.19
C LEU A 509 14.17 33.77 19.61
N ALA A 510 13.69 35.00 19.76
CA ALA A 510 13.26 35.53 21.06
C ALA A 510 12.12 34.70 21.69
N GLY A 511 11.14 34.27 20.88
CA GLY A 511 10.06 33.39 21.34
C GLY A 511 10.56 32.02 21.80
N PHE A 512 11.54 31.42 21.13
CA PHE A 512 12.18 30.18 21.59
C PHE A 512 12.97 30.38 22.88
N ARG A 513 13.65 31.52 23.02
CA ARG A 513 14.36 31.89 24.26
C ARG A 513 13.39 32.00 25.45
N GLU A 514 12.25 32.70 25.25
CA GLU A 514 11.18 32.80 26.26
C GLU A 514 10.67 31.43 26.71
N ALA A 515 10.63 30.45 25.80
CA ALA A 515 10.19 29.08 26.05
C ALA A 515 11.29 28.17 26.63
N GLY A 516 12.56 28.63 26.70
CA GLY A 516 13.69 27.80 27.12
C GLY A 516 14.10 26.72 26.12
N THR A 517 13.75 26.88 24.84
CA THR A 517 14.11 25.97 23.76
C THR A 517 15.55 26.16 23.34
N THR A 518 16.29 25.06 23.21
CA THR A 518 17.64 25.05 22.62
C THR A 518 17.52 25.15 21.12
N VAL A 519 18.27 26.06 20.50
CA VAL A 519 18.16 26.34 19.06
C VAL A 519 19.52 26.18 18.36
N LEU A 520 19.55 25.35 17.31
CA LEU A 520 20.62 25.36 16.33
C LEU A 520 20.10 26.08 15.07
N HIS A 521 20.57 27.29 14.82
CA HIS A 521 20.18 28.06 13.64
C HIS A 521 21.29 27.99 12.57
N VAL A 522 21.10 27.14 11.60
CA VAL A 522 22.01 27.05 10.44
C VAL A 522 21.67 28.17 9.46
N SER A 523 22.61 29.06 9.22
CA SER A 523 22.42 30.23 8.36
C SER A 523 23.69 30.56 7.59
N ARG A 524 23.53 31.09 6.36
CA ARG A 524 24.61 31.67 5.57
C ARG A 524 24.79 33.17 5.87
N ARG A 525 23.88 33.75 6.65
CA ARG A 525 23.92 35.14 7.07
C ARG A 525 24.77 35.32 8.34
N PRO A 526 25.29 36.54 8.57
CA PRO A 526 25.94 36.86 9.85
C PRO A 526 25.01 36.55 11.04
N PRO A 527 25.59 36.21 12.20
CA PRO A 527 24.82 35.99 13.41
C PRO A 527 23.95 37.19 13.78
N LEU A 528 22.73 36.93 14.22
CA LEU A 528 21.84 37.96 14.74
C LEU A 528 22.17 38.24 16.22
N PRO A 529 21.80 39.41 16.77
CA PRO A 529 21.99 39.71 18.20
C PRO A 529 21.28 38.74 19.16
N ALA A 530 20.36 37.95 18.63
CA ALA A 530 19.62 36.92 19.39
C ALA A 530 20.44 35.64 19.61
N HIS A 531 21.57 35.43 18.97
CA HIS A 531 22.44 34.28 19.19
C HIS A 531 23.36 34.49 20.39
N ASP A 532 23.60 33.42 21.13
CA ASP A 532 24.49 33.42 22.29
C ASP A 532 25.94 33.17 21.88
N ASP A 533 26.12 32.28 20.87
CA ASP A 533 27.46 31.93 20.34
C ASP A 533 27.35 31.52 18.87
N GLN A 534 28.50 31.31 18.24
CA GLN A 534 28.61 30.88 16.84
C GLN A 534 29.61 29.73 16.70
N ILE A 535 29.24 28.72 15.92
CA ILE A 535 30.13 27.64 15.50
C ILE A 535 30.20 27.58 13.98
N ARG A 536 31.32 27.10 13.47
CA ARG A 536 31.48 26.73 12.06
C ARG A 536 31.65 25.22 11.95
N LEU A 537 30.79 24.60 11.14
CA LEU A 537 30.85 23.17 10.83
C LEU A 537 31.28 23.02 9.36
N GLY A 538 32.41 22.37 9.14
CA GLY A 538 32.96 22.16 7.80
C GLY A 538 33.36 20.71 7.56
N THR A 539 33.73 20.41 6.31
CA THR A 539 34.18 19.07 5.89
C THR A 539 35.49 18.62 6.55
N HIS A 540 36.25 19.57 7.14
CA HIS A 540 37.57 19.31 7.78
C HIS A 540 37.56 19.46 9.31
N GLY A 541 36.40 19.56 9.94
CA GLY A 541 36.27 19.69 11.38
C GLY A 541 35.42 20.89 11.82
N TYR A 542 35.29 21.07 13.14
CA TYR A 542 34.53 22.18 13.72
C TYR A 542 35.45 23.19 14.38
N GLY A 543 35.02 24.46 14.41
CA GLY A 543 35.70 25.52 15.15
C GLY A 543 34.65 26.38 15.87
N ARG A 544 34.80 26.60 17.18
CA ARG A 544 34.03 27.60 17.93
C ARG A 544 34.68 28.95 17.69
N ALA A 545 33.99 29.89 17.12
CA ALA A 545 34.50 31.24 16.92
C ALA A 545 34.45 32.00 18.26
N ALA A 546 35.48 31.84 19.08
CA ALA A 546 35.65 32.74 20.22
C ALA A 546 35.98 34.13 19.69
N GLY A 547 35.05 35.06 19.82
CA GLY A 547 35.08 36.51 19.68
C GLY A 547 36.29 37.28 19.17
N ARG A 548 37.08 36.80 18.19
CA ARG A 548 38.10 37.50 17.41
C ARG A 548 38.37 36.72 16.13
N GLU A 549 38.39 37.43 15.02
CA GLU A 549 38.82 36.96 13.72
C GLU A 549 40.28 36.43 13.76
N GLU A 550 40.47 35.11 13.90
CA GLU A 550 41.72 34.48 13.47
C GLU A 550 41.42 33.68 12.18
N PRO A 551 42.16 33.95 11.09
CA PRO A 551 41.99 33.18 9.87
C PRO A 551 42.45 31.74 10.10
N LEU A 552 41.60 30.79 9.71
CA LEU A 552 41.77 29.34 9.80
C LEU A 552 43.02 28.76 9.10
N ASP A 553 43.88 29.61 8.54
CA ASP A 553 45.07 29.24 7.76
C ASP A 553 46.31 28.90 8.61
N LYS A 554 46.21 29.02 9.95
CA LYS A 554 47.38 28.77 10.83
C LYS A 554 47.41 27.41 11.56
N ALA A 555 46.40 26.57 11.42
CA ALA A 555 46.30 25.32 12.19
C ALA A 555 46.62 24.03 11.41
N MET A 556 47.23 24.11 10.24
CA MET A 556 47.67 22.88 9.54
C MET A 556 49.21 22.83 9.46
N PRO A 557 49.84 21.75 9.94
CA PRO A 557 51.23 21.43 9.55
C PRO A 557 51.21 21.11 8.05
N ARG A 558 51.96 21.89 7.26
CA ARG A 558 52.21 21.57 5.85
C ARG A 558 53.00 20.25 5.81
N GLU A 559 52.31 19.14 5.45
CA GLU A 559 53.00 17.93 5.02
C GLU A 559 53.82 18.26 3.76
N LYS A 560 55.11 18.03 3.88
CA LYS A 560 56.05 18.11 2.78
C LYS A 560 55.68 17.06 1.72
N PRO A 561 55.65 17.40 0.43
CA PRO A 561 55.46 16.43 -0.63
C PRO A 561 56.62 15.43 -0.62
N HIS A 562 56.35 14.17 -0.43
CA HIS A 562 57.32 13.09 -0.68
C HIS A 562 57.67 13.10 -2.17
N ALA A 563 58.93 13.47 -2.46
CA ALA A 563 59.55 13.30 -3.75
C ALA A 563 59.54 11.81 -4.11
N VAL A 564 58.88 11.46 -5.18
CA VAL A 564 59.04 10.17 -5.85
C VAL A 564 60.34 10.24 -6.62
N ALA A 565 61.35 9.52 -6.17
CA ALA A 565 62.58 9.30 -6.92
C ALA A 565 62.37 8.08 -7.85
N ALA A 566 62.75 8.33 -9.13
CA ALA A 566 63.13 7.40 -10.22
C ALA A 566 62.40 6.07 -10.36
#